data_5531af167fc83ba571c5f88afd251927
#
_entry.id   5531af167fc83ba571c5f88afd251927
#
_cell.length_a   1.000
_cell.length_b   1.000
_cell.length_c   1.000
_cell.angle_alpha   90.00
_cell.angle_beta   90.00
_cell.angle_gamma   90.00
#
_symmetry.space_group_name_H-M   'P 1'
#
loop_
_entity.id
_entity.type
_entity.pdbx_description
1 polymer ?
#
loop_
_entity_poly.entity_id
_entity_poly.type
_entity_poly.pdbx_seq_one_letter_code
_entity_poly.pdbx_strand_id
1 'polypeptide(L)'
;MSSVKIIPAEEQHIPAACDIAIRAWTPIREVFRRELGDVLYEAHFTNWQQSKQDGVARQLRSGRGYVAVIDEKVVGFVSYSVNETLRSGEICGNAVDPDCRGMGIGPKMYDFVLNKMREEGMEFATVVTGLDDGHGPARRAYEKAGFQKNLPSVKYFRKL
;
A
#
# COMPACT_ATOMS: atom_id res chain seq x y z
N MET A 1 -21.65 -4.52 -16.16
CA MET A 1 -20.60 -3.84 -15.38
C MET A 1 -19.41 -4.76 -15.26
N SER A 2 -18.25 -4.27 -15.65
CA SER A 2 -17.01 -5.05 -15.55
C SER A 2 -16.64 -5.24 -14.08
N SER A 3 -16.37 -6.49 -13.70
CA SER A 3 -16.01 -6.82 -12.32
C SER A 3 -14.52 -6.63 -12.09
N VAL A 4 -14.16 -6.16 -10.90
CA VAL A 4 -12.76 -6.12 -10.45
C VAL A 4 -12.24 -7.55 -10.31
N LYS A 5 -11.12 -7.86 -10.96
CA LYS A 5 -10.38 -9.11 -10.77
C LYS A 5 -9.05 -8.81 -10.10
N ILE A 6 -8.60 -9.71 -9.22
CA ILE A 6 -7.28 -9.63 -8.60
C ILE A 6 -6.45 -10.78 -9.14
N ILE A 7 -5.34 -10.44 -9.77
CA ILE A 7 -4.47 -11.38 -10.46
C ILE A 7 -3.02 -11.21 -10.00
N PRO A 8 -2.17 -12.25 -10.10
CA PRO A 8 -0.74 -12.10 -9.87
C PRO A 8 -0.15 -10.99 -10.73
N ALA A 9 0.73 -10.20 -10.13
CA ALA A 9 1.43 -9.16 -10.87
C ALA A 9 2.46 -9.76 -11.83
N GLU A 10 2.50 -9.24 -13.05
CA GLU A 10 3.48 -9.56 -14.08
C GLU A 10 4.23 -8.29 -14.47
N GLU A 11 5.37 -8.41 -15.17
CA GLU A 11 6.20 -7.26 -15.57
C GLU A 11 5.41 -6.17 -16.31
N GLN A 12 4.47 -6.54 -17.15
CA GLN A 12 3.64 -5.61 -17.90
C GLN A 12 2.73 -4.74 -17.03
N HIS A 13 2.41 -5.17 -15.78
CA HIS A 13 1.55 -4.44 -14.85
C HIS A 13 2.31 -3.42 -14.00
N ILE A 14 3.63 -3.58 -13.86
CA ILE A 14 4.47 -2.80 -12.95
C ILE A 14 4.46 -1.30 -13.28
N PRO A 15 4.60 -0.85 -14.54
CA PRO A 15 4.57 0.58 -14.84
C PRO A 15 3.28 1.26 -14.40
N ALA A 16 2.12 0.64 -14.64
CA ALA A 16 0.83 1.18 -14.22
C ALA A 16 0.68 1.20 -12.69
N ALA A 17 1.12 0.17 -11.98
CA ALA A 17 1.12 0.13 -10.53
C ALA A 17 2.03 1.21 -9.92
N CYS A 18 3.19 1.45 -10.50
CA CYS A 18 4.10 2.52 -10.11
C CYS A 18 3.47 3.91 -10.30
N ASP A 19 2.81 4.15 -11.42
CA ASP A 19 2.07 5.40 -11.67
C ASP A 19 0.96 5.62 -10.62
N ILE A 20 0.17 4.60 -10.36
CA ILE A 20 -0.86 4.63 -9.30
C ILE A 20 -0.23 4.97 -7.95
N ALA A 21 0.90 4.36 -7.59
CA ALA A 21 1.59 4.63 -6.34
C ALA A 21 2.01 6.11 -6.23
N ILE A 22 2.62 6.67 -7.26
CA ILE A 22 3.03 8.08 -7.27
C ILE A 22 1.83 9.00 -7.09
N ARG A 23 0.76 8.81 -7.86
CA ARG A 23 -0.45 9.62 -7.76
C ARG A 23 -1.13 9.49 -6.39
N ALA A 24 -1.15 8.30 -5.81
CA ALA A 24 -1.76 8.05 -4.50
C ALA A 24 -0.94 8.65 -3.34
N TRP A 25 0.39 8.65 -3.44
CA TRP A 25 1.28 9.16 -2.39
C TRP A 25 1.61 10.66 -2.49
N THR A 26 1.38 11.30 -3.63
CA THR A 26 1.66 12.73 -3.80
C THR A 26 0.98 13.60 -2.72
N PRO A 27 -0.33 13.46 -2.42
CA PRO A 27 -0.97 14.25 -1.36
C PRO A 27 -0.37 14.00 0.03
N ILE A 28 0.07 12.77 0.31
CA ILE A 28 0.72 12.42 1.58
C ILE A 28 2.08 13.14 1.69
N ARG A 29 2.84 13.19 0.59
CA ARG A 29 4.13 13.89 0.54
C ARG A 29 4.00 15.40 0.70
N GLU A 30 2.92 15.98 0.21
CA GLU A 30 2.59 17.39 0.44
C GLU A 30 2.33 17.67 1.92
N VAL A 31 1.60 16.78 2.62
CA VAL A 31 1.43 16.88 4.07
C VAL A 31 2.78 16.79 4.79
N PHE A 32 3.65 15.84 4.42
CA PHE A 32 4.98 15.70 5.04
C PHE A 32 5.82 16.94 4.84
N ARG A 33 5.81 17.55 3.64
CA ARG A 33 6.54 18.80 3.36
C ARG A 33 6.03 19.94 4.24
N ARG A 34 4.72 20.07 4.39
CA ARG A 34 4.10 21.08 5.25
C ARG A 34 4.51 20.92 6.71
N GLU A 35 4.48 19.68 7.23
CA GLU A 35 4.77 19.40 8.64
C GLU A 35 6.28 19.52 8.98
N LEU A 36 7.16 19.11 8.08
CA LEU A 36 8.61 19.10 8.30
C LEU A 36 9.30 20.40 7.90
N GLY A 37 8.70 21.18 7.00
CA GLY A 37 9.36 22.26 6.30
C GLY A 37 10.33 21.78 5.22
N ASP A 38 10.70 22.67 4.31
CA ASP A 38 11.49 22.30 3.11
C ASP A 38 12.84 21.68 3.44
N VAL A 39 13.56 22.20 4.44
CA VAL A 39 14.92 21.71 4.77
C VAL A 39 14.92 20.24 5.18
N LEU A 40 14.05 19.86 6.11
CA LEU A 40 13.96 18.44 6.57
C LEU A 40 13.33 17.57 5.50
N TYR A 41 12.34 18.07 4.79
CA TYR A 41 11.68 17.32 3.74
C TYR A 41 12.65 16.99 2.59
N GLU A 42 13.38 17.96 2.07
CA GLU A 42 14.34 17.71 0.98
C GLU A 42 15.48 16.78 1.42
N ALA A 43 15.96 16.92 2.65
CA ALA A 43 17.01 16.04 3.17
C ALA A 43 16.59 14.56 3.23
N HIS A 44 15.30 14.27 3.43
CA HIS A 44 14.82 12.91 3.66
C HIS A 44 14.00 12.32 2.51
N PHE A 45 13.45 13.13 1.63
CA PHE A 45 12.47 12.72 0.64
C PHE A 45 12.73 13.22 -0.79
N THR A 46 13.93 13.75 -1.09
CA THR A 46 14.26 14.32 -2.41
C THR A 46 13.90 13.39 -3.58
N ASN A 47 14.19 12.11 -3.48
CA ASN A 47 13.95 11.12 -4.54
C ASN A 47 12.84 10.13 -4.19
N TRP A 48 11.81 10.60 -3.48
CA TRP A 48 10.78 9.70 -2.99
C TRP A 48 10.02 8.98 -4.10
N GLN A 49 9.82 9.61 -5.27
CA GLN A 49 9.13 8.97 -6.41
C GLN A 49 9.89 7.73 -6.88
N GLN A 50 11.19 7.89 -7.14
CA GLN A 50 12.03 6.76 -7.57
C GLN A 50 12.06 5.67 -6.51
N SER A 51 12.28 6.03 -5.25
CA SER A 51 12.28 5.07 -4.14
C SER A 51 10.94 4.33 -4.00
N LYS A 52 9.83 5.03 -4.24
CA LYS A 52 8.49 4.42 -4.21
C LYS A 52 8.31 3.45 -5.38
N GLN A 53 8.69 3.82 -6.59
CA GLN A 53 8.60 2.97 -7.77
C GLN A 53 9.45 1.71 -7.61
N ASP A 54 10.70 1.83 -7.16
CA ASP A 54 11.59 0.70 -6.91
C ASP A 54 11.02 -0.24 -5.84
N GLY A 55 10.44 0.33 -4.78
CA GLY A 55 9.78 -0.43 -3.72
C GLY A 55 8.57 -1.21 -4.24
N VAL A 56 7.68 -0.58 -4.99
CA VAL A 56 6.51 -1.21 -5.61
C VAL A 56 6.93 -2.32 -6.56
N ALA A 57 7.86 -2.04 -7.47
CA ALA A 57 8.35 -3.04 -8.42
C ALA A 57 8.93 -4.27 -7.72
N ARG A 58 9.77 -4.06 -6.69
CA ARG A 58 10.35 -5.16 -5.90
C ARG A 58 9.27 -5.98 -5.19
N GLN A 59 8.28 -5.33 -4.58
CA GLN A 59 7.18 -5.99 -3.87
C GLN A 59 6.31 -6.79 -4.84
N LEU A 60 5.99 -6.26 -6.00
CA LEU A 60 5.19 -6.98 -7.00
C LEU A 60 5.92 -8.17 -7.62
N ARG A 61 7.25 -8.13 -7.70
CA ARG A 61 8.10 -9.27 -8.15
C ARG A 61 8.33 -10.33 -7.09
N SER A 62 7.89 -10.13 -5.87
CA SER A 62 8.20 -11.03 -4.73
C SER A 62 7.53 -12.41 -4.79
N GLY A 63 6.62 -12.63 -5.74
CA GLY A 63 5.75 -13.80 -5.78
C GLY A 63 4.47 -13.67 -4.93
N ARG A 64 4.37 -12.59 -4.13
CA ARG A 64 3.19 -12.23 -3.32
C ARG A 64 2.67 -10.84 -3.68
N GLY A 65 2.89 -10.41 -4.92
CA GLY A 65 2.40 -9.18 -5.49
C GLY A 65 1.23 -9.42 -6.44
N TYR A 66 0.19 -8.59 -6.33
CA TYR A 66 -1.04 -8.71 -7.09
C TYR A 66 -1.49 -7.34 -7.60
N VAL A 67 -2.23 -7.36 -8.72
CA VAL A 67 -2.89 -6.16 -9.25
C VAL A 67 -4.39 -6.38 -9.32
N ALA A 68 -5.14 -5.33 -9.07
CA ALA A 68 -6.56 -5.26 -9.36
C ALA A 68 -6.75 -4.72 -10.78
N VAL A 69 -7.53 -5.41 -11.59
CA VAL A 69 -7.80 -5.04 -12.98
C VAL A 69 -9.29 -4.93 -13.26
N ILE A 70 -9.67 -3.96 -14.10
CA ILE A 70 -10.99 -3.80 -14.69
C ILE A 70 -10.75 -3.62 -16.20
N ASP A 71 -11.37 -4.46 -17.04
CA ASP A 71 -11.22 -4.41 -18.49
C ASP A 71 -9.73 -4.33 -18.92
N GLU A 72 -8.91 -5.22 -18.36
CA GLU A 72 -7.45 -5.29 -18.57
C GLU A 72 -6.64 -4.08 -18.06
N LYS A 73 -7.29 -3.04 -17.58
CA LYS A 73 -6.62 -1.86 -16.99
C LYS A 73 -6.30 -2.12 -15.52
N VAL A 74 -5.05 -1.89 -15.12
CA VAL A 74 -4.65 -1.90 -13.71
C VAL A 74 -5.29 -0.71 -12.99
N VAL A 75 -6.03 -0.98 -11.93
CA VAL A 75 -6.74 0.01 -11.10
C VAL A 75 -6.33 -0.02 -9.64
N GLY A 76 -5.40 -0.90 -9.29
CA GLY A 76 -4.83 -0.99 -7.94
C GLY A 76 -3.78 -2.07 -7.87
N PHE A 77 -3.04 -2.09 -6.78
CA PHE A 77 -2.06 -3.14 -6.48
C PHE A 77 -1.99 -3.39 -4.99
N VAL A 78 -1.56 -4.58 -4.62
CA VAL A 78 -1.33 -5.00 -3.23
C VAL A 78 -0.24 -6.06 -3.19
N SER A 79 0.55 -6.04 -2.14
CA SER A 79 1.52 -7.10 -1.85
C SER A 79 1.47 -7.45 -0.38
N TYR A 80 1.97 -8.63 -0.04
CA TYR A 80 2.14 -9.04 1.35
C TYR A 80 3.44 -9.84 1.54
N SER A 81 3.87 -9.93 2.77
CA SER A 81 4.95 -10.80 3.21
C SER A 81 4.46 -11.71 4.33
N VAL A 82 5.20 -12.76 4.64
CA VAL A 82 4.89 -13.69 5.73
C VAL A 82 6.11 -13.87 6.65
N ASN A 83 5.83 -14.01 7.92
CA ASN A 83 6.78 -14.45 8.94
C ASN A 83 6.28 -15.78 9.51
N GLU A 84 6.89 -16.89 9.09
CA GLU A 84 6.47 -18.22 9.49
C GLU A 84 6.65 -18.47 10.99
N THR A 85 7.72 -17.93 11.59
CA THR A 85 8.00 -18.07 13.02
C THR A 85 6.92 -17.44 13.87
N LEU A 86 6.41 -16.27 13.47
CA LEU A 86 5.33 -15.58 14.16
C LEU A 86 3.94 -16.01 13.65
N ARG A 87 3.87 -16.81 12.60
CA ARG A 87 2.64 -17.17 11.88
C ARG A 87 1.83 -15.93 11.51
N SER A 88 2.51 -14.89 11.07
CA SER A 88 1.93 -13.57 10.78
C SER A 88 2.25 -13.12 9.37
N GLY A 89 1.23 -12.67 8.64
CA GLY A 89 1.39 -11.96 7.38
C GLY A 89 1.36 -10.46 7.59
N GLU A 90 1.99 -9.71 6.69
CA GLU A 90 1.94 -8.26 6.67
C GLU A 90 1.49 -7.77 5.29
N ILE A 91 0.43 -6.94 5.25
CA ILE A 91 0.09 -6.22 4.04
C ILE A 91 1.14 -5.13 3.84
N CYS A 92 1.86 -5.22 2.73
CA CYS A 92 2.93 -4.29 2.37
C CYS A 92 2.40 -3.12 1.52
N GLY A 93 3.04 -2.84 0.38
CA GLY A 93 2.60 -1.78 -0.53
C GLY A 93 1.23 -2.08 -1.12
N ASN A 94 0.36 -1.09 -1.07
CA ASN A 94 -0.96 -1.16 -1.72
C ASN A 94 -1.46 0.24 -2.07
N ALA A 95 -2.18 0.35 -3.16
CA ALA A 95 -2.93 1.55 -3.52
C ALA A 95 -4.04 1.20 -4.51
N VAL A 96 -5.05 2.05 -4.51
CA VAL A 96 -6.11 2.10 -5.53
C VAL A 96 -5.88 3.34 -6.38
N ASP A 97 -6.07 3.22 -7.69
CA ASP A 97 -6.05 4.36 -8.61
C ASP A 97 -6.96 5.47 -8.06
N PRO A 98 -6.44 6.70 -7.86
CA PRO A 98 -7.24 7.81 -7.36
C PRO A 98 -8.55 8.02 -8.11
N ASP A 99 -8.57 7.74 -9.42
CA ASP A 99 -9.75 7.88 -10.27
C ASP A 99 -10.77 6.74 -10.10
N CYS A 100 -10.40 5.66 -9.41
CA CYS A 100 -11.24 4.50 -9.15
C CYS A 100 -11.63 4.35 -7.67
N ARG A 101 -11.46 5.39 -6.86
CA ARG A 101 -11.83 5.38 -5.45
C ARG A 101 -13.34 5.22 -5.27
N GLY A 102 -13.74 4.61 -4.16
CA GLY A 102 -15.17 4.39 -3.85
C GLY A 102 -15.80 3.18 -4.57
N MET A 103 -15.06 2.49 -5.46
CA MET A 103 -15.55 1.32 -6.19
C MET A 103 -15.36 -0.01 -5.44
N GLY A 104 -14.96 0.02 -4.18
CA GLY A 104 -14.77 -1.19 -3.37
C GLY A 104 -13.52 -2.01 -3.73
N ILE A 105 -12.58 -1.45 -4.48
CA ILE A 105 -11.36 -2.15 -4.93
C ILE A 105 -10.46 -2.49 -3.73
N GLY A 106 -10.20 -1.53 -2.84
CA GLY A 106 -9.36 -1.73 -1.65
C GLY A 106 -9.83 -2.89 -0.79
N PRO A 107 -11.08 -2.91 -0.32
CA PRO A 107 -11.63 -4.05 0.43
C PRO A 107 -11.44 -5.40 -0.27
N LYS A 108 -11.68 -5.48 -1.57
CA LYS A 108 -11.48 -6.72 -2.34
C LYS A 108 -10.02 -7.17 -2.36
N MET A 109 -9.07 -6.22 -2.51
CA MET A 109 -7.65 -6.53 -2.44
C MET A 109 -7.24 -7.05 -1.06
N TYR A 110 -7.75 -6.44 0.01
CA TYR A 110 -7.43 -6.87 1.38
C TYR A 110 -8.01 -8.26 1.69
N ASP A 111 -9.28 -8.50 1.37
CA ASP A 111 -9.89 -9.82 1.53
C ASP A 111 -9.11 -10.90 0.77
N PHE A 112 -8.67 -10.57 -0.45
CA PHE A 112 -7.90 -11.50 -1.27
C PHE A 112 -6.55 -11.86 -0.61
N VAL A 113 -5.75 -10.88 -0.19
CA VAL A 113 -4.43 -11.18 0.41
C VAL A 113 -4.54 -11.77 1.80
N LEU A 114 -5.55 -11.42 2.59
CA LEU A 114 -5.82 -12.06 3.87
C LEU A 114 -6.18 -13.55 3.70
N ASN A 115 -6.92 -13.89 2.66
CA ASN A 115 -7.19 -15.29 2.31
C ASN A 115 -5.90 -16.01 1.86
N LYS A 116 -5.06 -15.37 1.05
CA LYS A 116 -3.75 -15.92 0.68
C LYS A 116 -2.85 -16.19 1.89
N MET A 117 -2.81 -15.28 2.84
CA MET A 117 -2.08 -15.49 4.11
C MET A 117 -2.62 -16.72 4.88
N ARG A 118 -3.95 -16.89 4.95
CA ARG A 118 -4.55 -18.08 5.58
C ARG A 118 -4.19 -19.38 4.85
N GLU A 119 -4.21 -19.37 3.51
CA GLU A 119 -3.77 -20.49 2.68
C GLU A 119 -2.31 -20.90 2.95
N GLU A 120 -1.44 -19.91 3.28
CA GLU A 120 -0.05 -20.12 3.67
C GLU A 120 0.14 -20.46 5.17
N GLY A 121 -0.94 -20.67 5.92
CA GLY A 121 -0.88 -21.06 7.33
C GLY A 121 -0.67 -19.94 8.32
N MET A 122 -0.84 -18.68 7.91
CA MET A 122 -0.76 -17.54 8.83
C MET A 122 -2.01 -17.46 9.70
N GLU A 123 -1.83 -17.18 10.98
CA GLU A 123 -2.91 -17.01 11.97
C GLU A 123 -3.19 -15.54 12.25
N PHE A 124 -2.21 -14.68 11.99
CA PHE A 124 -2.28 -13.24 12.28
C PHE A 124 -1.96 -12.44 11.02
N ALA A 125 -2.47 -11.21 10.98
CA ALA A 125 -2.15 -10.25 9.94
C ALA A 125 -1.83 -8.89 10.57
N THR A 126 -0.88 -8.19 9.99
CA THR A 126 -0.51 -6.82 10.35
C THR A 126 -0.52 -5.91 9.12
N VAL A 127 -0.62 -4.63 9.38
CA VAL A 127 -0.45 -3.58 8.37
C VAL A 127 0.05 -2.32 9.05
N VAL A 128 0.94 -1.58 8.41
CA VAL A 128 1.46 -0.31 8.92
C VAL A 128 0.93 0.84 8.07
N THR A 129 0.47 1.90 8.73
CA THR A 129 0.02 3.13 8.07
C THR A 129 0.30 4.36 8.94
N GLY A 130 0.23 5.54 8.36
CA GLY A 130 0.44 6.79 9.09
C GLY A 130 -0.78 7.25 9.90
N LEU A 131 -0.53 8.09 10.90
CA LEU A 131 -1.57 8.76 11.69
C LEU A 131 -1.98 10.12 11.11
N ASP A 132 -1.26 10.62 10.11
CA ASP A 132 -1.59 11.85 9.41
C ASP A 132 -2.92 11.77 8.64
N ASP A 133 -3.47 12.91 8.27
CA ASP A 133 -4.76 12.99 7.59
C ASP A 133 -4.75 12.32 6.21
N GLY A 134 -3.60 12.33 5.52
CA GLY A 134 -3.44 11.69 4.22
C GLY A 134 -3.66 10.17 4.27
N HIS A 135 -3.34 9.53 5.38
CA HIS A 135 -3.57 8.09 5.62
C HIS A 135 -4.95 7.78 6.25
N GLY A 136 -5.79 8.78 6.50
CA GLY A 136 -7.12 8.57 7.07
C GLY A 136 -7.98 7.56 6.30
N PRO A 137 -8.08 7.65 4.96
CA PRO A 137 -8.81 6.66 4.16
C PRO A 137 -8.27 5.24 4.31
N ALA A 138 -6.94 5.08 4.36
CA ALA A 138 -6.30 3.77 4.54
C ALA A 138 -6.64 3.17 5.92
N ARG A 139 -6.55 3.97 6.99
CA ARG A 139 -6.94 3.51 8.34
C ARG A 139 -8.37 2.99 8.38
N ARG A 140 -9.32 3.75 7.84
CA ARG A 140 -10.73 3.32 7.78
C ARG A 140 -10.92 2.03 6.97
N ALA A 141 -10.17 1.86 5.89
CA ALA A 141 -10.24 0.66 5.08
C ALA A 141 -9.70 -0.58 5.82
N TYR A 142 -8.58 -0.43 6.56
CA TYR A 142 -8.04 -1.52 7.39
C TYR A 142 -8.97 -1.87 8.56
N GLU A 143 -9.55 -0.88 9.23
CA GLU A 143 -10.53 -1.10 10.29
C GLU A 143 -11.74 -1.90 9.78
N LYS A 144 -12.27 -1.55 8.60
CA LYS A 144 -13.34 -2.29 7.92
C LYS A 144 -12.92 -3.72 7.54
N ALA A 145 -11.65 -3.95 7.23
CA ALA A 145 -11.10 -5.27 6.97
C ALA A 145 -10.84 -6.10 8.24
N GLY A 146 -11.15 -5.56 9.42
CA GLY A 146 -11.08 -6.28 10.70
C GLY A 146 -9.82 -6.02 11.53
N PHE A 147 -8.96 -5.07 11.14
CA PHE A 147 -7.81 -4.66 11.95
C PHE A 147 -8.28 -3.76 13.11
N GLN A 148 -8.38 -4.30 14.32
CA GLN A 148 -9.01 -3.61 15.46
C GLN A 148 -8.02 -3.11 16.53
N LYS A 149 -6.80 -3.67 16.57
CA LYS A 149 -5.77 -3.31 17.54
C LYS A 149 -4.63 -2.58 16.87
N ASN A 150 -4.10 -1.56 17.51
CA ASN A 150 -2.95 -0.82 16.99
C ASN A 150 -1.95 -0.42 18.07
N LEU A 151 -0.72 -0.20 17.65
CA LEU A 151 0.36 0.40 18.45
C LEU A 151 0.82 1.67 17.71
N PRO A 152 0.38 2.86 18.15
CA PRO A 152 0.78 4.10 17.51
C PRO A 152 2.26 4.41 17.78
N SER A 153 2.93 5.00 16.77
CA SER A 153 4.31 5.45 16.89
C SER A 153 4.51 6.80 16.23
N VAL A 154 5.52 7.54 16.66
CA VAL A 154 5.89 8.83 16.08
C VAL A 154 7.36 8.82 15.68
N LYS A 155 7.70 9.51 14.59
CA LYS A 155 9.05 9.74 14.14
C LYS A 155 9.40 11.22 14.30
N TYR A 156 10.47 11.51 15.04
CA TYR A 156 10.97 12.86 15.23
C TYR A 156 12.12 13.17 14.26
N PHE A 157 12.20 14.42 13.83
CA PHE A 157 13.25 14.92 12.95
C PHE A 157 13.93 16.11 13.60
N ARG A 158 15.25 16.22 13.43
CA ARG A 158 16.05 17.33 13.91
C ARG A 158 17.22 17.57 12.96
N LYS A 159 17.45 18.86 12.62
CA LYS A 159 18.72 19.26 12.01
C LYS A 159 19.79 19.35 13.12
N LEU A 160 21.00 18.81 12.84
CA LEU A 160 22.17 18.90 13.71
C LEU A 160 23.00 20.14 13.40
#